data_e71545cf4b04fda642c8a40510f9be57
#
_entry.id   e71545cf4b04fda642c8a40510f9be57
#
_cell.length_a   1.000
_cell.length_b   1.000
_cell.length_c   1.000
_cell.angle_alpha   90.00
_cell.angle_beta   90.00
_cell.angle_gamma   90.00
#
_symmetry.space_group_name_H-M   'P 1'
#
loop_
_entity.id
_entity.type
_entity.pdbx_description
1 polymer ?
#
loop_
_entity_poly.entity_id
_entity_poly.type
_entity_poly.pdbx_seq_one_letter_code
_entity_poly.pdbx_strand_id
1 'polypeptide(L)'
;MQYDLVIKNGTVITPETTFFADVAIAGEQIAAVGANLSGIREIDAAGRYVLPGAVDMHVHLQMPIGRFVSSDDFFSGTRAAALGGTTAVVDFVEPHGQESMIDALAARRALADDHVAIDYGLHMTIGPAEIAKLDQVPEAYEAGCGSFKLYMAYGLRLNDGELLQALEAVAGADGLAVVHAEDWDIICTLVARNLAAGNVLPHWHPRSRPAPFEGEAVARVVELADFTGANVHVFHVTCEAAVRAITAGRRRGLPLTGETCPQYLLLTQEAYDAPGVAGALPVCAPPIREKAEQDALWRALSRGELQVVSTDHCPFTIAEKATGLDNFSAIPGGVPSIESRLAAVYAFGVGRGLLTLNQWVSACCTAPAQIAGFRRKGKILPGYDADLVIFDPERELTLSVDTLHEKVDWTPYEGLRVRGWTDTTISRGQVIVAAEEFLGKAGYGRFVPRSGPIRKDNPFQ
;
A
#
# COMPACT_ATOMS: atom_id res chain seq x y z
N MET A 1 1.32 -38.25 7.87
CA MET A 1 2.45 -37.30 7.85
C MET A 1 2.11 -36.24 8.89
N GLN A 2 2.99 -35.92 9.81
CA GLN A 2 2.74 -34.92 10.85
C GLN A 2 3.31 -33.59 10.33
N TYR A 3 2.48 -32.53 10.36
CA TYR A 3 2.86 -31.19 9.92
C TYR A 3 3.60 -30.44 11.04
N ASP A 4 4.38 -29.43 10.71
CA ASP A 4 5.15 -28.66 11.69
C ASP A 4 4.22 -27.78 12.56
N LEU A 5 3.22 -27.15 11.93
CA LEU A 5 2.21 -26.32 12.58
C LEU A 5 0.86 -26.54 11.91
N VAL A 6 -0.21 -26.60 12.70
CA VAL A 6 -1.59 -26.61 12.19
C VAL A 6 -2.40 -25.54 12.90
N ILE A 7 -3.07 -24.69 12.11
CA ILE A 7 -4.08 -23.76 12.60
C ILE A 7 -5.40 -24.54 12.57
N LYS A 8 -6.02 -24.70 13.74
CA LYS A 8 -7.22 -25.52 13.95
C LYS A 8 -8.48 -24.67 14.05
N ASN A 9 -9.60 -25.24 13.64
CA ASN A 9 -10.94 -24.74 13.93
C ASN A 9 -11.23 -23.31 13.45
N GLY A 10 -10.45 -22.77 12.51
CA GLY A 10 -10.60 -21.40 12.04
C GLY A 10 -11.65 -21.26 10.94
N THR A 11 -12.21 -20.07 10.82
CA THR A 11 -12.99 -19.69 9.64
C THR A 11 -12.01 -19.10 8.60
N VAL A 12 -11.69 -19.90 7.59
CA VAL A 12 -10.81 -19.48 6.49
C VAL A 12 -11.57 -18.55 5.55
N ILE A 13 -10.97 -17.39 5.26
CA ILE A 13 -11.56 -16.39 4.34
C ILE A 13 -10.62 -16.21 3.17
N THR A 14 -11.13 -16.43 1.97
CA THR A 14 -10.46 -16.15 0.69
C THR A 14 -11.28 -15.15 -0.11
N PRO A 15 -10.76 -14.57 -1.20
CA PRO A 15 -11.58 -13.71 -2.07
C PRO A 15 -12.83 -14.37 -2.62
N GLU A 16 -12.79 -15.69 -2.82
CA GLU A 16 -13.86 -16.44 -3.47
C GLU A 16 -14.88 -17.03 -2.49
N THR A 17 -14.43 -17.40 -1.27
CA THR A 17 -15.27 -18.16 -0.34
C THR A 17 -14.85 -18.01 1.12
N THR A 18 -15.79 -18.34 2.01
CA THR A 18 -15.59 -18.41 3.47
C THR A 18 -16.02 -19.80 3.92
N PHE A 19 -15.15 -20.53 4.63
CA PHE A 19 -15.40 -21.91 5.05
C PHE A 19 -14.61 -22.30 6.31
N PHE A 20 -15.07 -23.31 7.02
CA PHE A 20 -14.37 -23.91 8.16
C PHE A 20 -13.31 -24.90 7.69
N ALA A 21 -12.06 -24.74 8.12
CA ALA A 21 -10.99 -25.68 7.86
C ALA A 21 -9.81 -25.50 8.82
N ASP A 22 -9.01 -26.57 8.92
CA ASP A 22 -7.66 -26.49 9.46
C ASP A 22 -6.68 -26.13 8.33
N VAL A 23 -5.61 -25.38 8.65
CA VAL A 23 -4.53 -25.05 7.72
C VAL A 23 -3.23 -25.63 8.25
N ALA A 24 -2.65 -26.56 7.50
CA ALA A 24 -1.40 -27.23 7.84
C ALA A 24 -0.20 -26.62 7.13
N ILE A 25 0.89 -26.48 7.86
CA ILE A 25 2.14 -25.85 7.43
C ILE A 25 3.26 -26.88 7.55
N ALA A 26 4.09 -26.97 6.51
CA ALA A 26 5.34 -27.73 6.49
C ALA A 26 6.47 -26.84 5.97
N GLY A 27 7.48 -26.61 6.81
CA GLY A 27 8.54 -25.63 6.53
C GLY A 27 7.98 -24.24 6.34
N GLU A 28 8.29 -23.62 5.23
CA GLU A 28 7.83 -22.25 4.88
C GLU A 28 6.51 -22.23 4.09
N GLN A 29 5.87 -23.35 3.83
CA GLN A 29 4.74 -23.43 2.91
C GLN A 29 3.48 -24.00 3.54
N ILE A 30 2.33 -23.58 3.02
CA ILE A 30 1.04 -24.22 3.27
C ILE A 30 1.10 -25.59 2.61
N ALA A 31 0.91 -26.65 3.40
CA ALA A 31 0.97 -28.04 2.93
C ALA A 31 -0.41 -28.61 2.62
N ALA A 32 -1.41 -28.26 3.44
CA ALA A 32 -2.78 -28.73 3.25
C ALA A 32 -3.80 -27.76 3.87
N VAL A 33 -5.01 -27.77 3.32
CA VAL A 33 -6.20 -27.13 3.87
C VAL A 33 -7.32 -28.15 3.89
N GLY A 34 -7.91 -28.42 5.05
CA GLY A 34 -8.93 -29.45 5.18
C GLY A 34 -9.39 -29.63 6.63
N ALA A 35 -10.04 -30.74 6.91
CA ALA A 35 -10.54 -31.04 8.25
C ALA A 35 -9.66 -32.10 8.95
N ASN A 36 -9.63 -32.05 10.28
CA ASN A 36 -8.96 -33.02 11.14
C ASN A 36 -7.44 -33.19 10.85
N LEU A 37 -6.76 -32.12 10.45
CA LEU A 37 -5.32 -32.11 10.28
C LEU A 37 -4.64 -32.12 11.67
N SER A 38 -3.45 -32.72 11.79
CA SER A 38 -2.66 -32.72 13.03
C SER A 38 -1.22 -32.34 12.80
N GLY A 39 -0.65 -31.59 13.72
CA GLY A 39 0.72 -31.11 13.67
C GLY A 39 1.50 -31.35 14.94
N ILE A 40 2.82 -31.06 14.90
CA ILE A 40 3.69 -31.05 16.08
C ILE A 40 3.26 -29.93 17.01
N ARG A 41 2.91 -28.77 16.43
CA ARG A 41 2.33 -27.61 17.10
C ARG A 41 0.95 -27.36 16.55
N GLU A 42 0.05 -26.91 17.41
CA GLU A 42 -1.32 -26.55 17.00
C GLU A 42 -1.69 -25.19 17.61
N ILE A 43 -2.36 -24.35 16.83
CA ILE A 43 -2.93 -23.08 17.26
C ILE A 43 -4.44 -23.18 17.08
N ASP A 44 -5.22 -23.02 18.15
CA ASP A 44 -6.67 -23.01 18.09
C ASP A 44 -7.18 -21.62 17.65
N ALA A 45 -7.80 -21.56 16.48
CA ALA A 45 -8.42 -20.37 15.92
C ALA A 45 -9.95 -20.41 16.00
N ALA A 46 -10.52 -21.17 16.94
CA ALA A 46 -11.98 -21.22 17.14
C ALA A 46 -12.54 -19.80 17.38
N GLY A 47 -13.58 -19.44 16.61
CA GLY A 47 -14.20 -18.11 16.65
C GLY A 47 -13.43 -17.01 15.95
N ARG A 48 -12.26 -17.31 15.37
CA ARG A 48 -11.40 -16.36 14.64
C ARG A 48 -11.38 -16.62 13.15
N TYR A 49 -10.98 -15.59 12.40
CA TYR A 49 -10.75 -15.69 10.96
C TYR A 49 -9.30 -16.09 10.68
N VAL A 50 -9.11 -16.95 9.69
CA VAL A 50 -7.79 -17.27 9.14
C VAL A 50 -7.70 -16.68 7.74
N LEU A 51 -6.82 -15.70 7.57
CA LEU A 51 -6.64 -14.93 6.35
C LEU A 51 -5.28 -15.24 5.73
N PRO A 52 -5.11 -15.05 4.41
CA PRO A 52 -3.76 -14.90 3.86
C PRO A 52 -3.06 -13.70 4.52
N GLY A 53 -1.76 -13.76 4.69
CA GLY A 53 -0.98 -12.62 5.12
C GLY A 53 -1.28 -11.39 4.26
N ALA A 54 -1.55 -10.25 4.90
CA ALA A 54 -1.82 -9.02 4.17
C ALA A 54 -0.56 -8.53 3.44
N VAL A 55 -0.76 -7.87 2.31
CA VAL A 55 0.32 -7.28 1.49
C VAL A 55 0.07 -5.79 1.36
N ASP A 56 1.07 -4.99 1.69
CA ASP A 56 1.03 -3.55 1.49
C ASP A 56 2.00 -3.16 0.37
N MET A 57 1.45 -2.83 -0.79
CA MET A 57 2.27 -2.58 -1.96
C MET A 57 2.69 -1.11 -2.14
N HIS A 58 2.53 -0.29 -1.09
CA HIS A 58 2.87 1.13 -1.15
C HIS A 58 3.30 1.66 0.22
N VAL A 59 4.60 1.62 0.49
CA VAL A 59 5.19 2.13 1.74
C VAL A 59 6.48 2.89 1.46
N HIS A 60 6.80 3.88 2.30
CA HIS A 60 8.01 4.70 2.23
C HIS A 60 8.79 4.59 3.54
N LEU A 61 9.57 3.51 3.71
CA LEU A 61 10.35 3.27 4.92
C LEU A 61 11.73 3.91 4.79
N GLN A 62 12.16 4.69 5.77
CA GLN A 62 13.46 5.37 5.75
C GLN A 62 13.72 6.09 4.40
N MET A 63 12.66 6.72 3.89
CA MET A 63 12.68 7.37 2.58
C MET A 63 13.03 8.85 2.73
N PRO A 64 14.08 9.35 2.05
CA PRO A 64 14.35 10.78 1.96
C PRO A 64 13.25 11.49 1.16
N ILE A 65 12.61 12.51 1.75
CA ILE A 65 11.59 13.35 1.11
C ILE A 65 11.98 14.81 1.29
N GLY A 66 12.60 15.41 0.29
CA GLY A 66 13.16 16.74 0.38
C GLY A 66 14.25 16.81 1.45
N ARG A 67 14.03 17.61 2.51
CA ARG A 67 14.96 17.72 3.65
C ARG A 67 14.65 16.77 4.81
N PHE A 68 13.62 15.99 4.71
CA PHE A 68 13.16 15.08 5.75
C PHE A 68 13.43 13.62 5.34
N VAL A 69 13.33 12.72 6.31
CA VAL A 69 13.34 11.28 6.10
C VAL A 69 12.10 10.71 6.80
N SER A 70 11.34 9.83 6.16
CA SER A 70 10.20 9.18 6.83
C SER A 70 10.68 8.48 8.11
N SER A 71 9.93 8.65 9.21
CA SER A 71 10.44 8.34 10.57
C SER A 71 10.57 6.85 10.86
N ASP A 72 9.78 6.00 10.21
CA ASP A 72 9.96 4.55 10.29
C ASP A 72 11.15 4.09 9.43
N ASP A 73 12.09 3.41 10.06
CA ASP A 73 13.13 2.64 9.38
C ASP A 73 12.59 1.26 8.92
N PHE A 74 13.43 0.50 8.20
CA PHE A 74 13.01 -0.81 7.69
C PHE A 74 12.61 -1.79 8.79
N PHE A 75 13.23 -1.73 9.98
CA PHE A 75 12.81 -2.61 11.06
C PHE A 75 11.55 -2.11 11.75
N SER A 76 11.48 -0.85 12.16
CA SER A 76 10.33 -0.32 12.89
C SER A 76 9.04 -0.41 12.05
N GLY A 77 9.10 0.01 10.78
CA GLY A 77 7.91 -0.04 9.90
C GLY A 77 7.48 -1.46 9.57
N THR A 78 8.41 -2.38 9.27
CA THR A 78 8.04 -3.78 8.99
C THR A 78 7.60 -4.54 10.25
N ARG A 79 8.07 -4.16 11.43
CA ARG A 79 7.55 -4.66 12.71
C ARG A 79 6.12 -4.18 12.94
N ALA A 80 5.85 -2.89 12.76
CA ALA A 80 4.50 -2.33 12.87
C ALA A 80 3.55 -2.99 11.85
N ALA A 81 4.00 -3.17 10.60
CA ALA A 81 3.27 -3.92 9.57
C ALA A 81 2.89 -5.34 10.04
N ALA A 82 3.85 -6.07 10.64
CA ALA A 82 3.61 -7.43 11.17
C ALA A 82 2.55 -7.44 12.28
N LEU A 83 2.60 -6.48 13.21
CA LEU A 83 1.61 -6.32 14.28
C LEU A 83 0.20 -6.06 13.74
N GLY A 84 0.11 -5.36 12.60
CA GLY A 84 -1.14 -5.16 11.86
C GLY A 84 -1.58 -6.34 10.97
N GLY A 85 -0.81 -7.43 10.88
CA GLY A 85 -1.14 -8.60 10.06
C GLY A 85 -0.57 -8.56 8.64
N THR A 86 0.29 -7.60 8.31
CA THR A 86 0.98 -7.54 7.02
C THR A 86 2.22 -8.43 7.04
N THR A 87 2.41 -9.24 5.99
CA THR A 87 3.53 -10.20 5.88
C THR A 87 4.48 -9.88 4.73
N ALA A 88 4.10 -8.94 3.87
CA ALA A 88 4.98 -8.43 2.84
C ALA A 88 4.66 -6.96 2.52
N VAL A 89 5.70 -6.18 2.25
CA VAL A 89 5.59 -4.78 1.84
C VAL A 89 6.29 -4.56 0.50
N VAL A 90 5.94 -3.48 -0.22
CA VAL A 90 6.72 -3.01 -1.38
C VAL A 90 7.08 -1.56 -1.17
N ASP A 91 8.37 -1.30 -1.06
CA ASP A 91 8.98 0.01 -0.89
C ASP A 91 9.59 0.50 -2.23
N PHE A 92 10.27 1.62 -2.25
CA PHE A 92 10.78 2.27 -3.46
C PHE A 92 12.30 2.34 -3.51
N VAL A 93 12.81 2.25 -4.72
CA VAL A 93 14.19 2.60 -5.07
C VAL A 93 14.14 3.90 -5.86
N GLU A 94 14.84 4.91 -5.38
CA GLU A 94 15.03 6.18 -6.10
C GLU A 94 16.49 6.30 -6.49
N PRO A 95 16.86 6.08 -7.78
CA PRO A 95 18.24 6.28 -8.23
C PRO A 95 18.69 7.72 -8.06
N HIS A 96 19.95 7.95 -7.68
CA HIS A 96 20.51 9.25 -7.47
C HIS A 96 21.61 9.61 -8.48
N GLY A 97 21.51 10.77 -9.09
CA GLY A 97 22.55 11.29 -10.00
C GLY A 97 22.81 10.38 -11.19
N GLN A 98 24.04 9.88 -11.30
CA GLN A 98 24.48 8.99 -12.40
C GLN A 98 24.38 7.50 -12.07
N GLU A 99 23.86 7.16 -10.90
CA GLU A 99 23.69 5.78 -10.45
C GLU A 99 22.87 4.94 -11.45
N SER A 100 23.27 3.70 -11.70
CA SER A 100 22.47 2.78 -12.50
C SER A 100 21.27 2.28 -11.69
N MET A 101 20.21 1.77 -12.36
CA MET A 101 19.07 1.17 -11.67
C MET A 101 19.48 -0.02 -10.81
N ILE A 102 20.48 -0.81 -11.23
CA ILE A 102 20.98 -1.98 -10.50
C ILE A 102 21.78 -1.54 -9.27
N ASP A 103 22.63 -0.52 -9.38
CA ASP A 103 23.37 0.00 -8.22
C ASP A 103 22.43 0.59 -7.18
N ALA A 104 21.42 1.36 -7.63
CA ALA A 104 20.36 1.89 -6.76
C ALA A 104 19.57 0.78 -6.06
N LEU A 105 19.21 -0.28 -6.79
CA LEU A 105 18.56 -1.46 -6.22
C LEU A 105 19.43 -2.11 -5.14
N ALA A 106 20.72 -2.31 -5.43
CA ALA A 106 21.66 -2.90 -4.49
C ALA A 106 21.84 -2.02 -3.24
N ALA A 107 21.96 -0.70 -3.42
CA ALA A 107 22.06 0.26 -2.32
C ALA A 107 20.80 0.25 -1.42
N ARG A 108 19.59 0.25 -2.02
CA ARG A 108 18.33 0.20 -1.26
C ARG A 108 18.17 -1.12 -0.52
N ARG A 109 18.54 -2.24 -1.15
CA ARG A 109 18.55 -3.55 -0.52
C ARG A 109 19.52 -3.62 0.66
N ALA A 110 20.68 -3.00 0.55
CA ALA A 110 21.64 -2.97 1.66
C ALA A 110 21.11 -2.26 2.92
N LEU A 111 20.14 -1.34 2.77
CA LEU A 111 19.44 -0.73 3.89
C LEU A 111 18.34 -1.64 4.48
N ALA A 112 17.76 -2.52 3.65
CA ALA A 112 16.61 -3.36 4.02
C ALA A 112 17.03 -4.77 4.46
N ASP A 113 17.93 -5.41 3.70
CA ASP A 113 18.46 -6.74 4.01
C ASP A 113 19.05 -6.72 5.44
N ASP A 114 18.85 -7.78 6.21
CA ASP A 114 19.24 -7.91 7.63
C ASP A 114 18.50 -6.98 8.63
N HIS A 115 17.58 -6.11 8.16
CA HIS A 115 16.80 -5.21 9.03
C HIS A 115 15.30 -5.51 9.02
N VAL A 116 14.73 -5.91 7.89
CA VAL A 116 13.28 -6.11 7.78
C VAL A 116 12.77 -7.27 8.65
N ALA A 117 11.59 -7.09 9.26
CA ALA A 117 10.91 -8.11 10.07
C ALA A 117 10.03 -9.06 9.23
N ILE A 118 9.59 -8.61 8.06
CA ILE A 118 8.77 -9.36 7.09
C ILE A 118 9.36 -9.24 5.69
N ASP A 119 8.87 -10.05 4.78
CA ASP A 119 9.33 -10.05 3.40
C ASP A 119 9.04 -8.72 2.69
N TYR A 120 9.87 -8.36 1.71
CA TYR A 120 9.70 -7.11 0.99
C TYR A 120 10.00 -7.23 -0.51
N GLY A 121 9.45 -6.31 -1.27
CA GLY A 121 9.78 -6.02 -2.65
C GLY A 121 10.11 -4.54 -2.83
N LEU A 122 10.52 -4.15 -4.03
CA LEU A 122 10.90 -2.78 -4.35
C LEU A 122 10.31 -2.35 -5.70
N HIS A 123 9.76 -1.14 -5.77
CA HIS A 123 9.43 -0.45 -7.01
C HIS A 123 10.64 0.37 -7.46
N MET A 124 11.06 0.25 -8.73
CA MET A 124 12.10 1.10 -9.29
C MET A 124 11.50 2.43 -9.77
N THR A 125 11.98 3.55 -9.27
CA THR A 125 11.56 4.87 -9.73
C THR A 125 12.24 5.22 -11.05
N ILE A 126 11.45 5.71 -12.01
CA ILE A 126 11.92 6.32 -13.26
C ILE A 126 11.54 7.80 -13.20
N GLY A 127 12.51 8.64 -12.91
CA GLY A 127 12.41 10.09 -12.96
C GLY A 127 13.06 10.66 -14.24
N PRO A 128 13.15 11.98 -14.38
CA PRO A 128 13.73 12.61 -15.57
C PRO A 128 15.18 12.18 -15.88
N ALA A 129 15.97 11.88 -14.84
CA ALA A 129 17.34 11.42 -15.00
C ALA A 129 17.44 10.00 -15.56
N GLU A 130 16.43 9.17 -15.33
CA GLU A 130 16.37 7.77 -15.77
C GLU A 130 15.85 7.61 -17.21
N ILE A 131 15.28 8.65 -17.82
CA ILE A 131 14.83 8.62 -19.22
C ILE A 131 15.98 8.27 -20.17
N ALA A 132 17.18 8.75 -19.90
CA ALA A 132 18.37 8.38 -20.68
C ALA A 132 18.90 6.96 -20.39
N LYS A 133 18.28 6.22 -19.45
CA LYS A 133 18.70 4.89 -18.98
C LYS A 133 17.57 3.85 -19.10
N LEU A 134 16.56 4.09 -19.95
CA LEU A 134 15.42 3.18 -20.11
C LEU A 134 15.81 1.80 -20.65
N ASP A 135 16.98 1.68 -21.28
CA ASP A 135 17.60 0.41 -21.67
C ASP A 135 17.97 -0.48 -20.46
N GLN A 136 18.04 0.06 -19.24
CA GLN A 136 18.27 -0.70 -18.01
C GLN A 136 16.99 -1.29 -17.40
N VAL A 137 15.80 -0.92 -17.90
CA VAL A 137 14.51 -1.43 -17.38
C VAL A 137 14.41 -2.96 -17.44
N PRO A 138 14.80 -3.65 -18.54
CA PRO A 138 14.80 -5.11 -18.57
C PRO A 138 15.72 -5.73 -17.51
N GLU A 139 16.92 -5.17 -17.29
CA GLU A 139 17.85 -5.67 -16.27
C GLU A 139 17.31 -5.49 -14.85
N ALA A 140 16.71 -4.34 -14.53
CA ALA A 140 16.06 -4.11 -13.25
C ALA A 140 14.86 -5.05 -13.03
N TYR A 141 14.11 -5.35 -14.10
CA TYR A 141 13.02 -6.34 -14.05
C TYR A 141 13.54 -7.75 -13.73
N GLU A 142 14.57 -8.21 -14.41
CA GLU A 142 15.21 -9.52 -14.18
C GLU A 142 15.83 -9.61 -12.78
N ALA A 143 16.30 -8.48 -12.23
CA ALA A 143 16.79 -8.40 -10.85
C ALA A 143 15.67 -8.44 -9.79
N GLY A 144 14.40 -8.53 -10.20
CA GLY A 144 13.24 -8.71 -9.34
C GLY A 144 12.42 -7.46 -9.04
N CYS A 145 12.70 -6.33 -9.71
CA CYS A 145 11.82 -5.16 -9.71
C CYS A 145 10.71 -5.33 -10.75
N GLY A 146 9.65 -6.05 -10.41
CA GLY A 146 8.51 -6.29 -11.33
C GLY A 146 7.65 -5.06 -11.62
N SER A 147 7.96 -3.91 -11.00
CA SER A 147 7.17 -2.68 -11.11
C SER A 147 8.03 -1.43 -11.05
N PHE A 148 7.56 -0.38 -11.77
CA PHE A 148 8.28 0.87 -11.99
C PHE A 148 7.42 2.07 -11.61
N LYS A 149 7.93 2.92 -10.71
CA LYS A 149 7.22 4.12 -10.23
C LYS A 149 7.44 5.29 -11.16
N LEU A 150 6.34 5.89 -11.58
CA LEU A 150 6.30 7.08 -12.42
C LEU A 150 5.56 8.19 -11.69
N TYR A 151 6.08 9.40 -11.76
CA TYR A 151 5.47 10.58 -11.14
C TYR A 151 4.99 11.57 -12.21
N MET A 152 3.80 12.11 -12.04
CA MET A 152 3.30 13.26 -12.80
C MET A 152 3.38 14.57 -11.99
N ALA A 153 3.91 14.49 -10.76
CA ALA A 153 4.07 15.62 -9.86
C ALA A 153 5.46 15.62 -9.22
N TYR A 154 5.82 16.72 -8.56
CA TYR A 154 7.09 16.94 -7.84
C TYR A 154 8.33 17.03 -8.75
N GLY A 155 9.52 17.01 -8.10
CA GLY A 155 10.82 17.08 -8.78
C GLY A 155 11.14 15.83 -9.62
N LEU A 156 10.46 14.71 -9.37
CA LEU A 156 10.60 13.46 -10.10
C LEU A 156 9.59 13.32 -11.26
N ARG A 157 8.80 14.37 -11.52
CA ARG A 157 7.76 14.32 -12.56
C ARG A 157 8.34 14.12 -13.95
N LEU A 158 7.66 13.31 -14.71
CA LEU A 158 7.87 13.14 -16.13
C LEU A 158 6.90 14.05 -16.92
N ASN A 159 7.37 14.69 -17.98
CA ASN A 159 6.46 15.29 -18.95
C ASN A 159 5.78 14.21 -19.80
N ASP A 160 4.78 14.57 -20.61
CA ASP A 160 3.98 13.60 -21.35
C ASP A 160 4.81 12.74 -22.32
N GLY A 161 5.86 13.30 -22.94
CA GLY A 161 6.77 12.57 -23.83
C GLY A 161 7.68 11.61 -23.06
N GLU A 162 8.19 12.00 -21.91
CA GLU A 162 8.97 11.17 -21.00
C GLU A 162 8.11 10.04 -20.40
N LEU A 163 6.87 10.37 -20.00
CA LEU A 163 5.93 9.39 -19.49
C LEU A 163 5.58 8.33 -20.54
N LEU A 164 5.39 8.73 -21.80
CA LEU A 164 5.19 7.82 -22.92
C LEU A 164 6.37 6.86 -23.07
N GLN A 165 7.62 7.39 -23.14
CA GLN A 165 8.82 6.57 -23.28
C GLN A 165 8.99 5.59 -22.11
N ALA A 166 8.76 6.04 -20.87
CA ALA A 166 8.82 5.20 -19.68
C ALA A 166 7.78 4.06 -19.73
N LEU A 167 6.53 4.37 -20.13
CA LEU A 167 5.48 3.36 -20.27
C LEU A 167 5.81 2.33 -21.36
N GLU A 168 6.37 2.76 -22.51
CA GLU A 168 6.83 1.86 -23.57
C GLU A 168 7.95 0.92 -23.08
N ALA A 169 8.93 1.45 -22.34
CA ALA A 169 10.02 0.64 -21.79
C ALA A 169 9.51 -0.39 -20.77
N VAL A 170 8.61 0.03 -19.85
CA VAL A 170 8.01 -0.86 -18.86
C VAL A 170 7.13 -1.92 -19.51
N ALA A 171 6.35 -1.56 -20.53
CA ALA A 171 5.53 -2.51 -21.29
C ALA A 171 6.42 -3.53 -22.03
N GLY A 172 7.53 -3.09 -22.62
CA GLY A 172 8.50 -3.96 -23.30
C GLY A 172 9.16 -5.00 -22.39
N ALA A 173 9.22 -4.74 -21.08
CA ALA A 173 9.73 -5.67 -20.07
C ALA A 173 8.61 -6.50 -19.38
N ASP A 174 7.34 -6.43 -19.82
CA ASP A 174 6.19 -7.02 -19.13
C ASP A 174 6.04 -6.54 -17.67
N GLY A 175 6.56 -5.36 -17.35
CA GLY A 175 6.51 -4.75 -16.04
C GLY A 175 5.13 -4.13 -15.71
N LEU A 176 5.00 -3.67 -14.47
CA LEU A 176 3.88 -2.85 -14.00
C LEU A 176 4.33 -1.40 -13.83
N ALA A 177 3.71 -0.46 -14.53
CA ALA A 177 3.86 0.95 -14.20
C ALA A 177 2.94 1.31 -13.03
N VAL A 178 3.50 1.87 -11.96
CA VAL A 178 2.74 2.37 -10.82
C VAL A 178 2.84 3.89 -10.80
N VAL A 179 1.71 4.60 -10.84
CA VAL A 179 1.69 6.01 -11.21
C VAL A 179 1.08 6.89 -10.12
N HIS A 180 1.83 7.92 -9.70
CA HIS A 180 1.29 9.07 -8.99
C HIS A 180 0.74 10.07 -10.01
N ALA A 181 -0.58 10.22 -10.08
CA ALA A 181 -1.26 10.97 -11.13
C ALA A 181 -1.93 12.24 -10.57
N GLU A 182 -1.20 13.35 -10.57
CA GLU A 182 -1.70 14.70 -10.29
C GLU A 182 -1.16 15.70 -11.32
N ASP A 183 -1.95 16.71 -11.70
CA ASP A 183 -1.52 17.77 -12.61
C ASP A 183 -0.64 18.80 -11.87
N TRP A 184 0.68 18.66 -12.03
CA TRP A 184 1.65 19.48 -11.30
C TRP A 184 1.64 20.95 -11.70
N ASP A 185 1.39 21.28 -12.96
CA ASP A 185 1.42 22.66 -13.44
C ASP A 185 0.24 23.46 -12.88
N ILE A 186 -0.93 22.81 -12.77
CA ILE A 186 -2.10 23.38 -12.09
C ILE A 186 -1.83 23.52 -10.59
N ILE A 187 -1.27 22.50 -9.95
CA ILE A 187 -0.91 22.55 -8.52
C ILE A 187 0.04 23.71 -8.23
N CYS A 188 1.13 23.83 -8.97
CA CYS A 188 2.09 24.94 -8.80
C CYS A 188 1.43 26.30 -8.96
N THR A 189 0.56 26.45 -9.97
CA THR A 189 -0.17 27.69 -10.21
C THR A 189 -1.10 28.05 -9.05
N LEU A 190 -1.83 27.08 -8.52
CA LEU A 190 -2.77 27.30 -7.42
C LEU A 190 -2.05 27.54 -6.09
N VAL A 191 -0.96 26.81 -5.82
CA VAL A 191 -0.11 27.03 -4.66
C VAL A 191 0.46 28.46 -4.68
N ALA A 192 1.08 28.88 -5.81
CA ALA A 192 1.65 30.22 -5.93
C ALA A 192 0.58 31.32 -5.76
N ARG A 193 -0.61 31.14 -6.35
CA ARG A 193 -1.74 32.06 -6.21
C ARG A 193 -2.21 32.18 -4.75
N ASN A 194 -2.37 31.05 -4.06
CA ASN A 194 -2.81 31.05 -2.67
C ASN A 194 -1.79 31.71 -1.75
N LEU A 195 -0.51 31.38 -1.88
CA LEU A 195 0.56 31.98 -1.08
C LEU A 195 0.67 33.51 -1.33
N ALA A 196 0.57 33.97 -2.58
CA ALA A 196 0.56 35.36 -2.93
C ALA A 196 -0.63 36.13 -2.33
N ALA A 197 -1.75 35.46 -2.08
CA ALA A 197 -2.93 36.01 -1.40
C ALA A 197 -2.81 35.96 0.14
N GLY A 198 -1.71 35.47 0.70
CA GLY A 198 -1.50 35.33 2.15
C GLY A 198 -2.19 34.07 2.75
N ASN A 199 -2.62 33.16 1.92
CA ASN A 199 -3.28 31.92 2.31
C ASN A 199 -2.22 30.85 2.63
N VAL A 200 -1.83 30.71 3.89
CA VAL A 200 -0.71 29.87 4.32
C VAL A 200 -1.12 28.64 5.13
N LEU A 201 -2.38 28.56 5.62
CA LEU A 201 -2.85 27.52 6.52
C LEU A 201 -3.05 26.16 5.82
N PRO A 202 -3.01 25.04 6.56
CA PRO A 202 -3.11 23.68 5.99
C PRO A 202 -4.34 23.42 5.12
N HIS A 203 -5.50 24.00 5.43
CA HIS A 203 -6.72 23.83 4.63
C HIS A 203 -6.63 24.36 3.17
N TRP A 204 -5.57 25.11 2.85
CA TRP A 204 -5.29 25.51 1.47
C TRP A 204 -4.58 24.42 0.67
N HIS A 205 -4.06 23.38 1.34
CA HIS A 205 -3.46 22.23 0.67
C HIS A 205 -4.43 21.52 -0.28
N PRO A 206 -5.61 21.03 0.15
CA PRO A 206 -6.58 20.40 -0.77
C PRO A 206 -7.14 21.39 -1.79
N ARG A 207 -7.27 22.66 -1.46
CA ARG A 207 -7.75 23.71 -2.40
C ARG A 207 -6.75 24.02 -3.51
N SER A 208 -5.47 23.70 -3.31
CA SER A 208 -4.42 23.80 -4.32
C SER A 208 -4.25 22.51 -5.15
N ARG A 209 -5.00 21.44 -4.82
CA ARG A 209 -4.97 20.13 -5.48
C ARG A 209 -6.40 19.62 -5.74
N PRO A 210 -7.22 20.33 -6.53
CA PRO A 210 -8.60 19.99 -6.74
C PRO A 210 -8.80 18.60 -7.39
N ALA A 211 -9.81 17.86 -6.93
CA ALA A 211 -10.13 16.51 -7.41
C ALA A 211 -10.28 16.39 -8.95
N PRO A 212 -10.87 17.36 -9.68
CA PRO A 212 -10.96 17.25 -11.14
C PRO A 212 -9.61 17.12 -11.86
N PHE A 213 -8.53 17.69 -11.32
CA PHE A 213 -7.20 17.62 -11.93
C PHE A 213 -6.45 16.32 -11.60
N GLU A 214 -6.79 15.65 -10.50
CA GLU A 214 -6.40 14.25 -10.30
C GLU A 214 -7.10 13.36 -11.34
N GLY A 215 -8.41 13.53 -11.53
CA GLY A 215 -9.17 12.78 -12.54
C GLY A 215 -8.65 13.00 -13.95
N GLU A 216 -8.25 14.24 -14.31
CA GLU A 216 -7.63 14.56 -15.61
C GLU A 216 -6.29 13.86 -15.78
N ALA A 217 -5.41 13.96 -14.79
CA ALA A 217 -4.11 13.30 -14.83
C ALA A 217 -4.24 11.78 -14.98
N VAL A 218 -5.17 11.15 -14.26
CA VAL A 218 -5.48 9.72 -14.41
C VAL A 218 -6.02 9.42 -15.81
N ALA A 219 -6.90 10.24 -16.37
CA ALA A 219 -7.41 10.04 -17.74
C ALA A 219 -6.28 10.09 -18.78
N ARG A 220 -5.31 10.98 -18.62
CA ARG A 220 -4.12 11.06 -19.47
C ARG A 220 -3.27 9.78 -19.39
N VAL A 221 -3.05 9.26 -18.19
CA VAL A 221 -2.37 7.97 -17.98
C VAL A 221 -3.11 6.83 -18.69
N VAL A 222 -4.45 6.82 -18.61
CA VAL A 222 -5.29 5.79 -19.27
C VAL A 222 -5.10 5.80 -20.79
N GLU A 223 -5.09 6.98 -21.42
CA GLU A 223 -4.87 7.09 -22.87
C GLU A 223 -3.43 6.69 -23.27
N LEU A 224 -2.43 7.04 -22.46
CA LEU A 224 -1.06 6.59 -22.69
C LEU A 224 -0.92 5.07 -22.50
N ALA A 225 -1.61 4.49 -21.52
CA ALA A 225 -1.64 3.03 -21.33
C ALA A 225 -2.29 2.30 -22.50
N ASP A 226 -3.37 2.85 -23.08
CA ASP A 226 -4.01 2.30 -24.29
C ASP A 226 -3.05 2.30 -25.48
N PHE A 227 -2.34 3.41 -25.69
CA PHE A 227 -1.41 3.55 -26.79
C PHE A 227 -0.18 2.62 -26.67
N THR A 228 0.37 2.46 -25.45
CA THR A 228 1.59 1.69 -25.20
C THR A 228 1.33 0.21 -24.90
N GLY A 229 0.11 -0.17 -24.54
CA GLY A 229 -0.24 -1.50 -24.03
C GLY A 229 0.31 -1.80 -22.65
N ALA A 230 0.78 -0.78 -21.91
CA ALA A 230 1.37 -0.95 -20.58
C ALA A 230 0.35 -1.43 -19.55
N ASN A 231 0.80 -2.32 -18.62
CA ASN A 231 0.07 -2.59 -17.39
C ASN A 231 0.24 -1.39 -16.46
N VAL A 232 -0.86 -0.80 -16.00
CA VAL A 232 -0.81 0.37 -15.13
C VAL A 232 -1.62 0.16 -13.85
N HIS A 233 -1.02 0.53 -12.73
CA HIS A 233 -1.67 0.66 -11.45
C HIS A 233 -1.63 2.12 -10.99
N VAL A 234 -2.80 2.70 -10.78
CA VAL A 234 -2.90 4.09 -10.29
C VAL A 234 -2.86 4.07 -8.77
N PHE A 235 -1.85 4.72 -8.20
CA PHE A 235 -1.65 4.80 -6.76
C PHE A 235 -2.63 5.78 -6.09
N HIS A 236 -2.92 5.53 -4.82
CA HIS A 236 -3.58 6.44 -3.85
C HIS A 236 -4.70 7.30 -4.44
N VAL A 237 -5.65 6.68 -5.16
CA VAL A 237 -6.83 7.35 -5.74
C VAL A 237 -7.70 7.95 -4.64
N THR A 238 -8.04 9.24 -4.78
CA THR A 238 -8.77 9.99 -3.75
C THR A 238 -10.14 10.49 -4.18
N CYS A 239 -10.52 10.36 -5.46
CA CYS A 239 -11.74 10.98 -5.98
C CYS A 239 -12.47 10.13 -7.02
N GLU A 240 -13.78 10.36 -7.13
CA GLU A 240 -14.64 9.67 -8.09
C GLU A 240 -14.24 9.94 -9.56
N ALA A 241 -13.69 11.12 -9.85
CA ALA A 241 -13.24 11.46 -11.20
C ALA A 241 -12.12 10.50 -11.67
N ALA A 242 -11.14 10.21 -10.81
CA ALA A 242 -10.07 9.26 -11.08
C ALA A 242 -10.61 7.82 -11.21
N VAL A 243 -11.51 7.40 -10.31
CA VAL A 243 -12.19 6.09 -10.38
C VAL A 243 -12.91 5.91 -11.72
N ARG A 244 -13.64 6.95 -12.19
CA ARG A 244 -14.32 6.91 -13.48
C ARG A 244 -13.37 6.74 -14.66
N ALA A 245 -12.22 7.42 -14.65
CA ALA A 245 -11.21 7.30 -15.70
C ALA A 245 -10.65 5.87 -15.77
N ILE A 246 -10.24 5.29 -14.62
CA ILE A 246 -9.77 3.90 -14.53
C ILE A 246 -10.84 2.94 -15.05
N THR A 247 -12.07 3.08 -14.57
CA THR A 247 -13.19 2.20 -14.93
C THR A 247 -13.52 2.28 -16.42
N ALA A 248 -13.47 3.46 -17.01
CA ALA A 248 -13.69 3.65 -18.45
C ALA A 248 -12.59 2.94 -19.27
N GLY A 249 -11.33 3.05 -18.88
CA GLY A 249 -10.22 2.32 -19.51
C GLY A 249 -10.38 0.80 -19.38
N ARG A 250 -10.73 0.30 -18.19
CA ARG A 250 -10.97 -1.15 -17.97
C ARG A 250 -12.11 -1.70 -18.84
N ARG A 251 -13.18 -0.91 -19.04
CA ARG A 251 -14.29 -1.30 -19.97
C ARG A 251 -13.84 -1.38 -21.42
N ARG A 252 -12.76 -0.71 -21.80
CA ARG A 252 -12.09 -0.84 -23.11
C ARG A 252 -11.18 -2.08 -23.17
N GLY A 253 -11.03 -2.83 -22.07
CA GLY A 253 -10.15 -4.00 -21.97
C GLY A 253 -8.71 -3.68 -21.58
N LEU A 254 -8.41 -2.45 -21.14
CA LEU A 254 -7.06 -2.06 -20.75
C LEU A 254 -6.65 -2.70 -19.42
N PRO A 255 -5.38 -3.10 -19.25
CA PRO A 255 -4.86 -3.72 -18.05
C PRO A 255 -4.59 -2.67 -16.95
N LEU A 256 -5.66 -2.07 -16.46
CA LEU A 256 -5.64 -1.01 -15.45
C LEU A 256 -6.13 -1.52 -14.11
N THR A 257 -5.46 -1.10 -13.04
CA THR A 257 -5.88 -1.29 -11.66
C THR A 257 -5.67 0.00 -10.87
N GLY A 258 -6.25 0.10 -9.69
CA GLY A 258 -6.06 1.25 -8.82
C GLY A 258 -6.20 0.88 -7.35
N GLU A 259 -5.56 1.68 -6.52
CA GLU A 259 -5.65 1.57 -5.07
C GLU A 259 -6.18 2.86 -4.43
N THR A 260 -6.68 2.73 -3.22
CA THR A 260 -6.88 3.84 -2.29
C THR A 260 -6.22 3.52 -0.96
N CYS A 261 -6.29 4.44 0.01
CA CYS A 261 -5.61 4.28 1.28
C CYS A 261 -6.57 4.54 2.47
N PRO A 262 -6.28 4.01 3.68
CA PRO A 262 -7.13 4.19 4.84
C PRO A 262 -7.44 5.65 5.16
N GLN A 263 -6.48 6.57 5.01
CA GLN A 263 -6.69 8.00 5.25
C GLN A 263 -7.80 8.60 4.38
N TYR A 264 -7.94 8.17 3.13
CA TYR A 264 -9.00 8.64 2.22
C TYR A 264 -10.35 7.98 2.49
N LEU A 265 -10.34 6.80 3.12
CA LEU A 265 -11.54 6.05 3.49
C LEU A 265 -12.12 6.48 4.83
N LEU A 266 -11.30 7.05 5.72
CA LEU A 266 -11.66 7.31 7.12
C LEU A 266 -11.70 8.78 7.49
N LEU A 267 -10.86 9.61 6.87
CA LEU A 267 -10.78 11.04 7.15
C LEU A 267 -11.49 11.85 6.06
N THR A 268 -11.82 13.09 6.41
CA THR A 268 -12.36 14.07 5.48
C THR A 268 -11.55 15.36 5.54
N GLN A 269 -11.71 16.24 4.56
CA GLN A 269 -10.90 17.47 4.46
C GLN A 269 -11.08 18.43 5.64
N GLU A 270 -12.14 18.28 6.45
CA GLU A 270 -12.33 19.06 7.67
C GLU A 270 -11.19 18.84 8.69
N ALA A 271 -10.43 17.73 8.57
CA ALA A 271 -9.24 17.49 9.38
C ALA A 271 -8.17 18.60 9.22
N TYR A 272 -8.10 19.25 8.06
CA TYR A 272 -7.20 20.36 7.81
C TYR A 272 -7.60 21.68 8.48
N ASP A 273 -8.85 21.81 8.95
CA ASP A 273 -9.36 23.01 9.64
C ASP A 273 -9.04 23.00 11.14
N ALA A 274 -8.44 21.92 11.66
CA ALA A 274 -8.01 21.83 13.05
C ALA A 274 -6.93 22.92 13.36
N PRO A 275 -6.95 23.50 14.57
CA PRO A 275 -6.06 24.60 14.91
C PRO A 275 -4.59 24.16 15.05
N GLY A 276 -3.67 25.03 14.69
CA GLY A 276 -2.23 24.84 14.86
C GLY A 276 -1.70 23.63 14.09
N VAL A 277 -0.81 22.87 14.70
CA VAL A 277 -0.17 21.71 14.06
C VAL A 277 -1.17 20.58 13.76
N ALA A 278 -2.27 20.49 14.50
CA ALA A 278 -3.27 19.43 14.28
C ALA A 278 -3.84 19.45 12.85
N GLY A 279 -4.03 20.63 12.25
CA GLY A 279 -4.44 20.76 10.86
C GLY A 279 -3.32 20.42 9.85
N ALA A 280 -2.05 20.47 10.26
CA ALA A 280 -0.91 20.09 9.42
C ALA A 280 -0.66 18.59 9.41
N LEU A 281 -1.03 17.86 10.48
CA LEU A 281 -0.78 16.44 10.62
C LEU A 281 -1.31 15.62 9.42
N PRO A 282 -2.58 15.77 8.98
CA PRO A 282 -3.15 14.96 7.91
C PRO A 282 -2.67 15.35 6.50
N VAL A 283 -1.76 16.32 6.35
CA VAL A 283 -1.25 16.72 5.03
C VAL A 283 -0.52 15.54 4.38
N CYS A 284 -1.06 15.11 3.23
CA CYS A 284 -0.54 14.06 2.35
C CYS A 284 -0.91 14.39 0.90
N ALA A 285 -0.34 13.69 -0.05
CA ALA A 285 -0.59 13.95 -1.47
C ALA A 285 -0.78 12.64 -2.26
N PRO A 286 -1.92 12.54 -2.98
CA PRO A 286 -2.99 13.53 -3.09
C PRO A 286 -3.66 13.82 -1.76
N PRO A 287 -4.40 14.96 -1.62
CA PRO A 287 -4.96 15.34 -0.33
C PRO A 287 -6.22 14.53 0.03
N ILE A 288 -6.52 14.49 1.33
CA ILE A 288 -7.81 13.99 1.83
C ILE A 288 -8.92 14.90 1.30
N ARG A 289 -10.03 14.28 0.86
CA ARG A 289 -11.14 14.93 0.16
C ARG A 289 -12.37 15.11 1.05
N GLU A 290 -13.42 15.66 0.45
CA GLU A 290 -14.76 15.78 1.04
C GLU A 290 -15.41 14.41 1.28
N LYS A 291 -16.42 14.41 2.13
CA LYS A 291 -17.18 13.19 2.48
C LYS A 291 -17.78 12.48 1.24
N ALA A 292 -18.20 13.23 0.24
CA ALA A 292 -18.76 12.66 -1.00
C ALA A 292 -17.74 11.80 -1.76
N GLU A 293 -16.48 12.23 -1.80
CA GLU A 293 -15.39 11.47 -2.43
C GLU A 293 -15.03 10.24 -1.60
N GLN A 294 -14.98 10.35 -0.27
CA GLN A 294 -14.81 9.20 0.62
C GLN A 294 -15.88 8.12 0.36
N ASP A 295 -17.16 8.52 0.24
CA ASP A 295 -18.26 7.60 -0.05
C ASP A 295 -18.13 6.98 -1.46
N ALA A 296 -17.59 7.74 -2.42
CA ALA A 296 -17.31 7.23 -3.77
C ALA A 296 -16.22 6.15 -3.75
N LEU A 297 -15.15 6.31 -2.95
CA LEU A 297 -14.10 5.31 -2.82
C LEU A 297 -14.61 4.00 -2.20
N TRP A 298 -15.43 4.07 -1.15
CA TRP A 298 -16.06 2.87 -0.59
C TRP A 298 -16.94 2.14 -1.61
N ARG A 299 -17.73 2.88 -2.41
CA ARG A 299 -18.52 2.29 -3.50
C ARG A 299 -17.63 1.66 -4.57
N ALA A 300 -16.52 2.31 -4.91
CA ALA A 300 -15.57 1.81 -5.91
C ALA A 300 -14.92 0.48 -5.47
N LEU A 301 -14.52 0.37 -4.20
CA LEU A 301 -14.02 -0.89 -3.63
C LEU A 301 -15.09 -1.99 -3.66
N SER A 302 -16.32 -1.65 -3.22
CA SER A 302 -17.46 -2.59 -3.21
C SER A 302 -17.82 -3.13 -4.60
N ARG A 303 -17.62 -2.31 -5.65
CA ARG A 303 -17.91 -2.68 -7.04
C ARG A 303 -16.70 -3.29 -7.77
N GLY A 304 -15.54 -3.38 -7.09
CA GLY A 304 -14.29 -3.82 -7.72
C GLY A 304 -13.76 -2.85 -8.79
N GLU A 305 -14.18 -1.59 -8.74
CA GLU A 305 -13.66 -0.50 -9.57
C GLU A 305 -12.26 -0.08 -9.12
N LEU A 306 -12.00 -0.16 -7.80
CA LEU A 306 -10.67 -0.18 -7.18
C LEU A 306 -10.41 -1.57 -6.60
N GLN A 307 -9.16 -2.04 -6.67
CA GLN A 307 -8.79 -3.40 -6.33
C GLN A 307 -8.05 -3.52 -5.01
N VAL A 308 -7.37 -2.45 -4.56
CA VAL A 308 -6.40 -2.51 -3.47
C VAL A 308 -6.66 -1.40 -2.46
N VAL A 309 -6.39 -1.72 -1.19
CA VAL A 309 -6.18 -0.73 -0.13
C VAL A 309 -4.75 -0.90 0.37
N SER A 310 -3.85 -0.02 -0.06
CA SER A 310 -2.47 0.14 0.46
C SER A 310 -2.42 1.29 1.46
N THR A 311 -1.26 1.58 2.07
CA THR A 311 -1.20 2.64 3.08
C THR A 311 -0.67 3.96 2.56
N ASP A 312 0.26 3.94 1.64
CA ASP A 312 1.12 5.10 1.36
C ASP A 312 1.80 5.61 2.66
N HIS A 313 2.22 4.64 3.50
CA HIS A 313 2.81 4.93 4.81
C HIS A 313 4.10 5.72 4.67
N CYS A 314 4.05 6.97 5.09
CA CYS A 314 5.16 7.92 5.01
C CYS A 314 5.10 8.89 6.21
N PRO A 315 5.44 8.44 7.43
CA PRO A 315 5.26 9.24 8.64
C PRO A 315 6.35 10.30 8.82
N PHE A 316 5.93 11.46 9.35
CA PHE A 316 6.79 12.53 9.82
C PHE A 316 6.33 12.95 11.21
N THR A 317 7.26 13.31 12.08
CA THR A 317 6.95 13.72 13.45
C THR A 317 6.13 15.03 13.50
N ILE A 318 5.45 15.26 14.63
CA ILE A 318 4.73 16.53 14.88
C ILE A 318 5.67 17.74 14.67
N ALA A 319 6.92 17.64 15.12
CA ALA A 319 7.91 18.71 14.97
C ALA A 319 8.24 18.99 13.50
N GLU A 320 8.36 17.96 12.67
CA GLU A 320 8.61 18.10 11.22
C GLU A 320 7.39 18.70 10.51
N LYS A 321 6.18 18.22 10.80
CA LYS A 321 4.93 18.79 10.28
C LYS A 321 4.76 20.27 10.65
N ALA A 322 5.16 20.65 11.87
CA ALA A 322 5.07 22.03 12.37
C ALA A 322 5.96 23.01 11.59
N THR A 323 6.99 22.55 10.90
CA THR A 323 7.89 23.43 10.13
C THR A 323 7.22 24.15 8.95
N GLY A 324 6.03 23.72 8.54
CA GLY A 324 5.27 24.32 7.43
C GLY A 324 4.03 25.10 7.85
N LEU A 325 3.86 25.44 9.14
CA LEU A 325 2.64 26.12 9.63
C LEU A 325 2.44 27.53 9.07
N ASP A 326 3.49 28.17 8.62
CA ASP A 326 3.48 29.49 7.94
C ASP A 326 3.47 29.36 6.40
N ASN A 327 3.51 28.14 5.88
CA ASN A 327 3.45 27.84 4.46
C ASN A 327 2.98 26.39 4.24
N PHE A 328 1.70 26.19 3.97
CA PHE A 328 1.12 24.84 3.79
C PHE A 328 1.83 23.98 2.75
N SER A 329 2.49 24.60 1.75
CA SER A 329 3.21 23.84 0.71
C SER A 329 4.57 23.30 1.19
N ALA A 330 5.05 23.74 2.36
CA ALA A 330 6.28 23.27 2.98
C ALA A 330 6.06 22.19 4.06
N ILE A 331 4.81 21.85 4.37
CA ILE A 331 4.48 20.76 5.27
C ILE A 331 4.89 19.45 4.59
N PRO A 332 5.72 18.59 5.22
CA PRO A 332 6.04 17.30 4.63
C PRO A 332 4.78 16.44 4.47
N GLY A 333 4.53 15.97 3.24
CA GLY A 333 3.34 15.20 2.89
C GLY A 333 3.51 13.73 3.24
N GLY A 334 2.59 13.18 4.03
CA GLY A 334 2.55 11.77 4.38
C GLY A 334 1.98 11.53 5.77
N VAL A 335 1.43 10.34 6.00
CA VAL A 335 0.76 9.94 7.25
C VAL A 335 1.14 8.52 7.66
N PRO A 336 1.18 8.18 8.97
CA PRO A 336 1.31 6.82 9.45
C PRO A 336 0.02 6.03 9.22
N SER A 337 0.11 4.74 8.85
CA SER A 337 -1.08 3.93 8.56
C SER A 337 -0.81 2.42 8.46
N ILE A 338 0.46 1.99 8.51
CA ILE A 338 0.87 0.64 8.12
C ILE A 338 0.32 -0.45 9.06
N GLU A 339 0.23 -0.17 10.38
CA GLU A 339 -0.22 -1.13 11.37
C GLU A 339 -1.76 -1.23 11.40
N SER A 340 -2.45 -0.10 11.26
CA SER A 340 -3.90 -0.04 11.44
C SER A 340 -4.72 -0.47 10.22
N ARG A 341 -4.11 -0.57 9.03
CA ARG A 341 -4.79 -0.75 7.73
C ARG A 341 -5.80 -1.89 7.71
N LEU A 342 -5.37 -3.12 8.05
CA LEU A 342 -6.21 -4.32 7.94
C LEU A 342 -7.44 -4.22 8.85
N ALA A 343 -7.24 -3.83 10.10
CA ALA A 343 -8.31 -3.67 11.10
C ALA A 343 -9.24 -2.50 10.76
N ALA A 344 -8.69 -1.37 10.30
CA ALA A 344 -9.49 -0.21 9.91
C ALA A 344 -10.43 -0.52 8.74
N VAL A 345 -9.92 -1.19 7.68
CA VAL A 345 -10.75 -1.60 6.54
C VAL A 345 -11.80 -2.63 6.96
N TYR A 346 -11.47 -3.56 7.88
CA TYR A 346 -12.47 -4.47 8.44
C TYR A 346 -13.54 -3.72 9.22
N ALA A 347 -13.17 -2.90 10.20
CA ALA A 347 -14.13 -2.23 11.10
C ALA A 347 -15.07 -1.28 10.34
N PHE A 348 -14.54 -0.50 9.39
CA PHE A 348 -15.30 0.54 8.69
C PHE A 348 -15.83 0.08 7.33
N GLY A 349 -15.27 -0.96 6.73
CA GLY A 349 -15.77 -1.58 5.51
C GLY A 349 -16.76 -2.71 5.81
N VAL A 350 -16.26 -3.79 6.43
CA VAL A 350 -17.09 -4.97 6.73
C VAL A 350 -18.06 -4.69 7.86
N GLY A 351 -17.58 -4.11 8.96
CA GLY A 351 -18.40 -3.80 10.14
C GLY A 351 -19.58 -2.85 9.86
N ARG A 352 -19.48 -2.03 8.80
CA ARG A 352 -20.56 -1.15 8.34
C ARG A 352 -21.36 -1.72 7.15
N GLY A 353 -21.04 -2.92 6.69
CA GLY A 353 -21.73 -3.56 5.55
C GLY A 353 -21.42 -2.93 4.19
N LEU A 354 -20.34 -2.17 4.08
CA LEU A 354 -19.87 -1.58 2.81
C LEU A 354 -19.09 -2.57 1.97
N LEU A 355 -18.39 -3.53 2.61
CA LEU A 355 -17.65 -4.61 1.99
C LEU A 355 -18.07 -5.96 2.59
N THR A 356 -17.96 -7.03 1.81
CA THR A 356 -17.99 -8.40 2.32
C THR A 356 -16.62 -8.79 2.91
N LEU A 357 -16.58 -9.85 3.72
CA LEU A 357 -15.33 -10.45 4.20
C LEU A 357 -14.39 -10.80 3.03
N ASN A 358 -14.94 -11.35 1.96
CA ASN A 358 -14.16 -11.76 0.78
C ASN A 358 -13.56 -10.55 0.04
N GLN A 359 -14.31 -9.45 -0.07
CA GLN A 359 -13.81 -8.20 -0.67
C GLN A 359 -12.70 -7.55 0.17
N TRP A 360 -12.83 -7.57 1.50
CA TRP A 360 -11.81 -7.09 2.41
C TRP A 360 -10.49 -7.88 2.25
N VAL A 361 -10.56 -9.22 2.28
CA VAL A 361 -9.39 -10.10 2.06
C VAL A 361 -8.83 -9.92 0.66
N SER A 362 -9.68 -9.77 -0.34
CA SER A 362 -9.23 -9.44 -1.71
C SER A 362 -8.41 -8.16 -1.72
N ALA A 363 -8.95 -7.06 -1.18
CA ALA A 363 -8.36 -5.73 -1.28
C ALA A 363 -7.08 -5.55 -0.42
N CYS A 364 -6.94 -6.28 0.69
CA CYS A 364 -5.82 -6.12 1.61
C CYS A 364 -4.75 -7.23 1.49
N CYS A 365 -5.09 -8.40 0.90
CA CYS A 365 -4.20 -9.55 0.87
C CYS A 365 -3.93 -10.04 -0.55
N THR A 366 -4.96 -10.49 -1.27
CA THR A 366 -4.78 -11.23 -2.53
C THR A 366 -4.52 -10.32 -3.73
N ALA A 367 -5.33 -9.27 -3.92
CA ALA A 367 -5.16 -8.36 -5.06
C ALA A 367 -3.81 -7.63 -5.02
N PRO A 368 -3.37 -7.04 -3.89
CA PRO A 368 -2.05 -6.39 -3.85
C PRO A 368 -0.93 -7.39 -4.11
N ALA A 369 -0.99 -8.63 -3.60
CA ALA A 369 0.01 -9.65 -3.89
C ALA A 369 0.10 -9.99 -5.39
N GLN A 370 -1.05 -10.13 -6.06
CA GLN A 370 -1.11 -10.47 -7.49
C GLN A 370 -0.66 -9.30 -8.37
N ILE A 371 -1.12 -8.09 -8.07
CA ILE A 371 -0.78 -6.87 -8.83
C ILE A 371 0.70 -6.57 -8.66
N ALA A 372 1.24 -6.68 -7.45
CA ALA A 372 2.66 -6.49 -7.19
C ALA A 372 3.56 -7.63 -7.72
N GLY A 373 3.00 -8.73 -8.22
CA GLY A 373 3.76 -9.83 -8.82
C GLY A 373 4.37 -10.82 -7.83
N PHE A 374 3.85 -10.93 -6.62
CA PHE A 374 4.25 -11.95 -5.66
C PHE A 374 3.61 -13.31 -5.99
N ARG A 375 4.38 -14.25 -6.53
CA ARG A 375 3.87 -15.53 -7.06
C ARG A 375 3.30 -16.47 -6.00
N ARG A 376 3.76 -16.40 -4.75
CA ARG A 376 3.39 -17.35 -3.69
C ARG A 376 2.83 -16.69 -2.44
N LYS A 377 2.37 -15.42 -2.51
CA LYS A 377 1.77 -14.68 -1.40
C LYS A 377 0.29 -14.36 -1.64
N GLY A 378 -0.43 -13.99 -0.59
CA GLY A 378 -1.81 -13.51 -0.66
C GLY A 378 -2.89 -14.57 -0.88
N LYS A 379 -2.57 -15.88 -0.75
CA LYS A 379 -3.56 -16.97 -0.86
C LYS A 379 -3.32 -18.08 0.16
N ILE A 380 -4.40 -18.74 0.60
CA ILE A 380 -4.36 -19.95 1.43
C ILE A 380 -4.54 -21.15 0.52
N LEU A 381 -3.44 -21.58 -0.12
CA LEU A 381 -3.41 -22.74 -1.02
C LEU A 381 -2.12 -23.54 -0.79
N PRO A 382 -2.17 -24.90 -0.92
CA PRO A 382 -0.96 -25.71 -0.87
C PRO A 382 0.10 -25.23 -1.87
N GLY A 383 1.37 -25.12 -1.40
CA GLY A 383 2.50 -24.63 -2.18
C GLY A 383 2.71 -23.11 -2.11
N TYR A 384 1.77 -22.34 -1.56
CA TYR A 384 1.97 -20.93 -1.25
C TYR A 384 2.81 -20.78 0.03
N ASP A 385 3.48 -19.64 0.17
CA ASP A 385 4.18 -19.31 1.41
C ASP A 385 3.18 -19.33 2.58
N ALA A 386 3.59 -19.88 3.71
CA ALA A 386 2.75 -19.95 4.91
C ALA A 386 2.73 -18.58 5.61
N ASP A 387 2.20 -17.58 4.90
CA ASP A 387 1.94 -16.24 5.35
C ASP A 387 0.45 -16.14 5.69
N LEU A 388 0.15 -16.10 6.99
CA LEU A 388 -1.20 -16.21 7.50
C LEU A 388 -1.45 -15.22 8.63
N VAL A 389 -2.69 -14.78 8.76
CA VAL A 389 -3.17 -13.96 9.88
C VAL A 389 -4.31 -14.69 10.56
N ILE A 390 -4.23 -14.85 11.87
CA ILE A 390 -5.38 -15.17 12.72
C ILE A 390 -5.91 -13.83 13.23
N PHE A 391 -7.14 -13.52 12.83
CA PHE A 391 -7.79 -12.24 13.11
C PHE A 391 -8.96 -12.45 14.05
N ASP A 392 -8.98 -11.74 15.18
CA ASP A 392 -10.07 -11.78 16.15
C ASP A 392 -11.12 -10.73 15.77
N PRO A 393 -12.31 -11.12 15.27
CA PRO A 393 -13.34 -10.19 14.82
C PRO A 393 -14.05 -9.47 15.96
N GLU A 394 -13.93 -9.97 17.21
CA GLU A 394 -14.63 -9.44 18.38
C GLU A 394 -13.76 -8.50 19.20
N ARG A 395 -12.44 -8.51 18.99
CA ARG A 395 -11.52 -7.68 19.74
C ARG A 395 -11.79 -6.19 19.49
N GLU A 396 -11.96 -5.42 20.56
CA GLU A 396 -12.09 -3.96 20.48
C GLU A 396 -10.77 -3.28 20.86
N LEU A 397 -10.38 -2.28 20.09
CA LEU A 397 -9.21 -1.45 20.33
C LEU A 397 -9.55 0.01 20.05
N THR A 398 -8.98 0.93 20.82
CA THR A 398 -8.96 2.36 20.49
C THR A 398 -7.58 2.67 19.91
N LEU A 399 -7.53 3.12 18.66
CA LEU A 399 -6.29 3.48 17.99
C LEU A 399 -5.73 4.76 18.63
N SER A 400 -4.48 4.72 19.00
CA SER A 400 -3.75 5.86 19.55
C SER A 400 -2.25 5.65 19.37
N VAL A 401 -1.46 6.69 19.55
CA VAL A 401 0.00 6.59 19.56
C VAL A 401 0.53 5.63 20.63
N ASP A 402 -0.23 5.45 21.73
CA ASP A 402 0.15 4.55 22.83
C ASP A 402 -0.17 3.07 22.52
N THR A 403 -1.06 2.80 21.55
CA THR A 403 -1.49 1.44 21.19
C THR A 403 -0.91 0.97 19.84
N LEU A 404 -0.32 1.87 19.06
CA LEU A 404 0.32 1.58 17.79
C LEU A 404 1.86 1.63 17.94
N HIS A 405 2.58 0.93 17.06
CA HIS A 405 4.02 0.70 17.21
C HIS A 405 4.87 1.37 16.11
N GLU A 406 4.23 2.20 15.28
CA GLU A 406 4.89 3.03 14.28
C GLU A 406 5.81 4.05 14.98
N LYS A 407 6.99 4.30 14.41
CA LYS A 407 8.02 5.19 15.01
C LYS A 407 7.70 6.67 14.75
N VAL A 408 6.56 7.11 15.23
CA VAL A 408 6.05 8.49 15.09
C VAL A 408 5.24 8.86 16.33
N ASP A 409 5.14 10.16 16.61
CA ASP A 409 4.56 10.69 17.85
C ASP A 409 3.08 11.11 17.71
N TRP A 410 2.38 10.64 16.67
CA TRP A 410 0.95 10.87 16.40
C TRP A 410 0.40 9.82 15.46
N THR A 411 -0.93 9.70 15.40
CA THR A 411 -1.65 8.92 14.40
C THR A 411 -2.85 9.72 13.86
N PRO A 412 -3.19 9.62 12.56
CA PRO A 412 -4.38 10.28 12.02
C PRO A 412 -5.68 9.66 12.51
N TYR A 413 -5.58 8.53 13.21
CA TYR A 413 -6.72 7.74 13.73
C TYR A 413 -6.87 7.84 15.24
N GLU A 414 -6.26 8.83 15.88
CA GLU A 414 -6.28 9.02 17.35
C GLU A 414 -7.70 9.00 17.90
N GLY A 415 -7.95 8.14 18.89
CA GLY A 415 -9.26 7.96 19.51
C GLY A 415 -10.28 7.15 18.69
N LEU A 416 -9.94 6.69 17.50
CA LEU A 416 -10.84 5.90 16.65
C LEU A 416 -11.00 4.49 17.23
N ARG A 417 -12.23 4.09 17.52
CA ARG A 417 -12.55 2.74 18.01
C ARG A 417 -12.75 1.79 16.84
N VAL A 418 -12.03 0.69 16.86
CA VAL A 418 -12.15 -0.42 15.90
C VAL A 418 -12.62 -1.67 16.62
N ARG A 419 -13.41 -2.50 15.93
CA ARG A 419 -13.74 -3.86 16.32
C ARG A 419 -13.17 -4.79 15.27
N GLY A 420 -12.40 -5.74 15.71
CA GLY A 420 -11.57 -6.62 14.90
C GLY A 420 -10.11 -6.19 14.89
N TRP A 421 -9.23 -7.12 15.30
CA TRP A 421 -7.78 -6.89 15.35
C TRP A 421 -6.99 -8.16 15.07
N THR A 422 -5.76 -8.01 14.58
CA THR A 422 -4.80 -9.11 14.38
C THR A 422 -4.41 -9.71 15.73
N ASP A 423 -4.61 -11.02 15.90
CA ASP A 423 -4.18 -11.77 17.08
C ASP A 423 -2.82 -12.42 16.85
N THR A 424 -2.64 -13.07 15.70
CA THR A 424 -1.43 -13.79 15.36
C THR A 424 -1.04 -13.53 13.91
N THR A 425 0.22 -13.22 13.67
CA THR A 425 0.82 -13.12 12.33
C THR A 425 1.84 -14.22 12.16
N ILE A 426 1.69 -14.98 11.09
CA ILE A 426 2.61 -16.05 10.68
C ILE A 426 3.24 -15.64 9.36
N SER A 427 4.56 -15.58 9.32
CA SER A 427 5.31 -15.32 8.09
C SER A 427 6.20 -16.51 7.78
N ARG A 428 6.06 -17.06 6.58
CA ARG A 428 6.77 -18.25 6.13
C ARG A 428 6.82 -19.37 7.19
N GLY A 429 5.64 -19.66 7.78
CA GLY A 429 5.47 -20.71 8.77
C GLY A 429 5.95 -20.41 10.19
N GLN A 430 6.56 -19.24 10.43
CA GLN A 430 6.96 -18.80 11.75
C GLN A 430 5.96 -17.83 12.35
N VAL A 431 5.54 -18.05 13.58
CA VAL A 431 4.75 -17.09 14.35
C VAL A 431 5.65 -15.92 14.70
N ILE A 432 5.39 -14.75 14.12
CA ILE A 432 6.16 -13.53 14.35
C ILE A 432 5.40 -12.48 15.19
N VAL A 433 4.09 -12.66 15.36
CA VAL A 433 3.24 -11.91 16.31
C VAL A 433 2.29 -12.89 16.97
N ALA A 434 2.12 -12.79 18.27
CA ALA A 434 1.07 -13.47 19.02
C ALA A 434 0.60 -12.62 20.20
N ALA A 435 -0.71 -12.49 20.40
CA ALA A 435 -1.31 -11.72 21.47
C ALA A 435 -0.73 -10.29 21.58
N GLU A 436 -0.56 -9.60 20.44
CA GLU A 436 0.01 -8.25 20.29
C GLU A 436 1.51 -8.14 20.60
N GLU A 437 2.17 -9.24 20.92
CA GLU A 437 3.61 -9.23 21.13
C GLU A 437 4.34 -9.60 19.83
N PHE A 438 5.32 -8.77 19.45
CA PHE A 438 6.20 -9.09 18.34
C PHE A 438 7.28 -10.10 18.79
N LEU A 439 7.23 -11.29 18.24
CA LEU A 439 8.13 -12.43 18.53
C LEU A 439 9.21 -12.63 17.45
N GLY A 440 9.14 -11.82 16.39
CA GLY A 440 10.09 -11.87 15.28
C GLY A 440 11.43 -11.22 15.63
N LYS A 441 12.25 -11.02 14.62
CA LYS A 441 13.56 -10.34 14.76
C LYS A 441 13.89 -9.56 13.50
N ALA A 442 14.75 -8.58 13.61
CA ALA A 442 15.37 -7.92 12.46
C ALA A 442 16.12 -8.94 11.59
N GLY A 443 16.06 -8.76 10.27
CA GLY A 443 16.67 -9.65 9.29
C GLY A 443 15.99 -11.01 9.14
N TYR A 444 14.76 -11.17 9.66
CA TYR A 444 13.97 -12.37 9.35
C TYR A 444 13.35 -12.29 7.96
N GLY A 445 12.84 -11.13 7.59
CA GLY A 445 12.31 -10.87 6.25
C GLY A 445 13.38 -10.92 5.18
N ARG A 446 12.98 -11.09 3.93
CA ARG A 446 13.90 -11.15 2.80
C ARG A 446 13.33 -10.42 1.57
N PHE A 447 14.22 -9.97 0.71
CA PHE A 447 13.82 -9.52 -0.61
C PHE A 447 13.17 -10.65 -1.40
N VAL A 448 11.98 -10.41 -1.93
CA VAL A 448 11.26 -11.36 -2.79
C VAL A 448 11.26 -10.80 -4.20
N PRO A 449 12.01 -11.40 -5.12
CA PRO A 449 11.96 -11.02 -6.54
C PRO A 449 10.53 -11.13 -7.07
N ARG A 450 10.07 -10.11 -7.77
CA ARG A 450 8.73 -10.01 -8.33
C ARG A 450 8.77 -9.97 -9.85
N SER A 451 7.77 -10.53 -10.47
CA SER A 451 7.50 -10.31 -11.89
C SER A 451 6.54 -9.12 -12.07
N GLY A 452 6.17 -8.81 -13.30
CA GLY A 452 4.98 -8.00 -13.56
C GLY A 452 3.71 -8.67 -13.03
N PRO A 453 2.54 -8.05 -13.20
CA PRO A 453 1.28 -8.55 -12.64
C PRO A 453 1.01 -9.99 -13.01
N ILE A 454 0.58 -10.80 -12.04
CA ILE A 454 0.20 -12.19 -12.28
C ILE A 454 -1.12 -12.19 -13.05
N ARG A 455 -1.05 -12.45 -14.36
CA ARG A 455 -2.24 -12.63 -15.20
C ARG A 455 -2.72 -14.08 -15.05
N LYS A 456 -3.93 -14.28 -14.57
CA LYS A 456 -4.74 -15.44 -14.91
C LYS A 456 -5.71 -14.98 -15.98
N ASP A 457 -5.47 -15.33 -17.23
CA ASP A 457 -6.42 -15.05 -18.32
C ASP A 457 -7.38 -13.87 -18.03
N ASN A 458 -6.80 -12.76 -17.60
CA ASN A 458 -7.42 -11.57 -17.01
C ASN A 458 -8.24 -11.85 -15.71
N PRO A 459 -7.61 -12.04 -14.52
CA PRO A 459 -8.31 -12.33 -13.27
C PRO A 459 -9.19 -11.18 -12.76
N PHE A 460 -9.25 -10.06 -13.48
CA PHE A 460 -10.04 -8.88 -13.16
C PHE A 460 -11.17 -8.59 -14.15
N GLN A 461 -11.47 -9.56 -15.03
CA GLN A 461 -12.70 -9.56 -15.86
C GLN A 461 -13.81 -10.31 -15.21
#